data_a1e2d1f42b9444a8551d636c2fcda84f
#
_entry.id   a1e2d1f42b9444a8551d636c2fcda84f
#
_cell.length_a   1.000
_cell.length_b   1.000
_cell.length_c   1.000
_cell.angle_alpha   90.00
_cell.angle_beta   90.00
_cell.angle_gamma   90.00
#
_symmetry.space_group_name_H-M   'P 1'
#
loop_
_entity.id
_entity.type
_entity.pdbx_description
1 polymer ?
#
loop_
_entity_poly.entity_id
_entity_poly.type
_entity_poly.pdbx_seq_one_letter_code
_entity_poly.pdbx_strand_id
1 'polypeptide(L)' 'MQEPQGLHIETLETRVDELIRAIEQLSGENKALRTQRSGLMVERAALIEKTELARSRVESMITRLKAMES' A
#
# COMPACT_ATOMS: atom_id res chain seq x y z
N MET A 1 -50.54 -13.21 -10.79
CA MET A 1 -50.19 -13.98 -9.61
C MET A 1 -49.10 -13.24 -8.84
N GLN A 2 -49.36 -12.90 -7.58
CA GLN A 2 -48.37 -12.18 -6.79
C GLN A 2 -47.32 -13.16 -6.26
N GLU A 3 -46.07 -12.76 -6.33
CA GLU A 3 -45.02 -13.56 -5.73
C GLU A 3 -45.18 -13.59 -4.21
N PRO A 4 -44.91 -14.71 -3.57
CA PRO A 4 -44.95 -14.77 -2.13
C PRO A 4 -43.91 -13.79 -1.54
N GLN A 5 -44.33 -13.02 -0.54
CA GLN A 5 -43.42 -12.08 0.12
C GLN A 5 -42.19 -12.77 0.71
N GLY A 6 -42.35 -14.03 1.12
CA GLY A 6 -41.22 -14.80 1.64
C GLY A 6 -40.07 -14.95 0.65
N LEU A 7 -40.35 -15.07 -0.65
CA LEU A 7 -39.30 -15.16 -1.67
C LEU A 7 -38.55 -13.84 -1.83
N HIS A 8 -39.24 -12.71 -1.72
CA HIS A 8 -38.60 -11.41 -1.77
C HIS A 8 -37.72 -11.16 -0.57
N ILE A 9 -38.20 -11.53 0.60
CA ILE A 9 -37.44 -11.38 1.84
C ILE A 9 -36.18 -12.24 1.82
N GLU A 10 -36.28 -13.50 1.39
CA GLU A 10 -35.14 -14.41 1.27
C GLU A 10 -34.12 -13.89 0.27
N THR A 11 -34.57 -13.36 -0.84
CA THR A 11 -33.68 -12.76 -1.85
C THR A 11 -32.94 -11.55 -1.28
N LEU A 12 -33.66 -10.69 -0.53
CA LEU A 12 -33.06 -9.53 0.10
C LEU A 12 -32.04 -9.94 1.16
N GLU A 13 -32.37 -10.93 1.97
CA GLU A 13 -31.44 -11.45 2.99
C GLU A 13 -30.17 -11.99 2.36
N THR A 14 -30.32 -12.76 1.26
CA THR A 14 -29.17 -13.30 0.54
C THR A 14 -28.29 -12.18 0.00
N ARG A 15 -28.89 -11.14 -0.59
CA ARG A 15 -28.13 -10.01 -1.12
C ARG A 15 -27.46 -9.20 -0.03
N VAL A 16 -28.12 -9.05 1.11
CA VAL A 16 -27.52 -8.36 2.27
C VAL A 16 -26.31 -9.15 2.77
N ASP A 17 -26.43 -10.47 2.87
CA ASP A 17 -25.34 -11.34 3.29
C ASP A 17 -24.15 -11.24 2.33
N GLU A 18 -24.44 -11.23 1.02
CA GLU A 18 -23.40 -11.09 0.00
C GLU A 18 -22.69 -9.76 0.11
N LEU A 19 -23.44 -8.68 0.36
CA LEU A 19 -22.88 -7.35 0.55
C LEU A 19 -22.03 -7.28 1.80
N ILE A 20 -22.47 -7.89 2.89
CA ILE A 20 -21.71 -7.91 4.13
C ILE A 20 -20.38 -8.63 3.91
N ARG A 21 -20.39 -9.77 3.23
CA ARG A 21 -19.17 -10.51 2.91
C ARG A 21 -18.23 -9.71 2.03
N ALA A 22 -18.79 -9.02 1.04
CA ALA A 22 -18.00 -8.16 0.16
C ALA A 22 -17.36 -7.02 0.93
N ILE A 23 -18.09 -6.40 1.84
CA ILE A 23 -17.58 -5.32 2.69
C ILE A 23 -16.46 -5.84 3.60
N GLU A 24 -16.65 -6.98 4.22
CA GLU A 24 -15.65 -7.60 5.09
C GLU A 24 -14.37 -7.91 4.32
N GLN A 25 -14.52 -8.49 3.12
CA GLN A 25 -13.40 -8.80 2.26
C GLN A 25 -12.64 -7.53 1.83
N LEU A 26 -13.37 -6.52 1.36
CA LEU A 26 -12.78 -5.26 0.95
C LEU A 26 -12.10 -4.53 2.11
N SER A 27 -12.71 -4.57 3.27
CA SER A 27 -12.15 -3.97 4.47
C SER A 27 -10.83 -4.66 4.85
N GLY A 28 -10.79 -5.99 4.78
CA GLY A 28 -9.58 -6.77 5.03
C GLY A 28 -8.48 -6.46 4.03
N GLU A 29 -8.83 -6.43 2.74
CA GLU A 29 -7.89 -6.09 1.68
C GLU A 29 -7.36 -4.67 1.82
N ASN A 30 -8.24 -3.74 2.17
CA ASN A 30 -7.87 -2.34 2.37
C ASN A 30 -6.86 -2.21 3.51
N LYS A 31 -7.10 -2.89 4.62
CA LYS A 31 -6.20 -2.90 5.76
C LYS A 31 -4.84 -3.49 5.39
N ALA A 32 -4.84 -4.60 4.66
CA ALA A 32 -3.61 -5.25 4.21
C ALA A 32 -2.81 -4.33 3.27
N LEU A 33 -3.49 -3.66 2.34
CA LEU A 33 -2.85 -2.73 1.42
C LEU A 33 -2.27 -1.51 2.14
N ARG A 34 -2.94 -1.01 3.15
CA ARG A 34 -2.43 0.10 3.96
C ARG A 34 -1.16 -0.29 4.71
N THR A 35 -1.13 -1.50 5.25
CA THR A 35 0.05 -2.02 5.94
C THR A 35 1.21 -2.18 4.96
N GLN A 36 0.94 -2.74 3.79
CA GLN A 36 1.94 -2.90 2.74
C GLN A 36 2.48 -1.55 2.27
N ARG A 37 1.59 -0.59 2.05
CA ARG A 37 1.96 0.76 1.66
C ARG A 37 2.88 1.41 2.70
N SER A 38 2.54 1.26 3.97
CA SER A 38 3.33 1.81 5.06
C SER A 38 4.74 1.22 5.06
N GLY A 39 4.86 -0.10 4.87
CA GLY A 39 6.15 -0.78 4.75
C GLY A 39 6.97 -0.28 3.57
N LEU A 40 6.34 -0.11 2.42
CA LEU A 40 7.00 0.40 1.22
C LEU A 40 7.47 1.83 1.39
N MET A 41 6.72 2.65 2.09
CA MET A 41 7.14 4.03 2.38
C MET A 41 8.37 4.08 3.24
N VAL A 42 8.48 3.18 4.23
CA VAL A 42 9.66 3.07 5.09
C VAL A 42 10.87 2.60 4.28
N GLU A 43 10.69 1.58 3.45
CA GLU A 43 11.77 1.08 2.57
C GLU A 43 12.24 2.16 1.62
N ARG A 44 11.32 2.88 1.03
CA ARG A 44 11.65 3.97 0.11
C ARG A 44 12.48 5.05 0.81
N ALA A 45 12.07 5.46 1.99
CA ALA A 45 12.79 6.45 2.77
C ALA A 45 14.22 5.98 3.07
N ALA A 46 14.38 4.72 3.45
CA ALA A 46 15.69 4.13 3.74
C ALA A 46 16.57 4.10 2.48
N LEU A 47 16.00 3.76 1.32
CA LEU A 47 16.74 3.74 0.07
C LEU A 47 17.17 5.14 -0.38
N ILE A 48 16.31 6.12 -0.19
CA ILE A 48 16.64 7.52 -0.49
C ILE A 48 17.80 7.98 0.39
N GLU A 49 17.75 7.66 1.67
CA GLU A 49 18.82 7.99 2.60
C GLU A 49 20.14 7.36 2.21
N LYS A 50 20.13 6.07 1.86
CA LYS A 50 21.32 5.36 1.39
C LYS A 50 21.89 5.97 0.12
N THR A 51 21.01 6.33 -0.81
CA THR A 51 21.41 6.94 -2.08
C THR A 51 22.07 8.29 -1.85
N GLU A 52 21.51 9.11 -0.98
CA GLU A 52 22.06 10.42 -0.65
C GLU A 52 23.41 10.29 0.07
N LEU A 53 23.54 9.31 0.95
CA LEU A 53 24.79 9.06 1.65
C LEU A 53 25.90 8.62 0.68
N ALA A 54 25.58 7.71 -0.24
CA ALA A 54 26.51 7.25 -1.25
C ALA A 54 26.94 8.39 -2.17
N ARG A 55 26.00 9.22 -2.57
CA ARG A 55 26.26 10.39 -3.40
C ARG A 55 27.19 11.37 -2.71
N SER A 56 26.94 11.66 -1.46
CA SER A 56 27.76 12.55 -0.66
C SER A 56 29.21 12.04 -0.56
N ARG A 57 29.38 10.74 -0.38
CA ARG A 57 30.71 10.13 -0.33
C ARG A 57 31.46 10.25 -1.64
N VAL A 58 30.77 10.00 -2.75
CA VAL A 58 31.36 10.14 -4.09
C VAL A 58 31.80 11.58 -4.33
N GLU A 59 30.94 12.54 -4.00
CA GLU A 59 31.26 13.96 -4.15
C GLU A 59 32.47 14.36 -3.31
N SER A 60 32.58 13.83 -2.10
CA SER A 60 33.74 14.06 -1.23
C SER A 60 35.01 13.50 -1.83
N MET A 61 34.96 12.28 -2.41
CA MET A 61 36.12 11.69 -3.09
C MET A 61 36.56 12.50 -4.28
N ILE A 62 35.63 12.95 -5.07
CA ILE A 62 35.92 13.81 -6.25
C ILE A 62 36.62 15.09 -5.81
N THR A 63 36.13 15.71 -4.76
CA THR A 63 36.73 16.94 -4.22
C THR A 63 38.19 16.69 -3.79
N ARG A 64 38.44 15.57 -3.12
CA ARG A 64 39.80 15.18 -2.68
C ARG A 64 40.71 14.94 -3.86
N LEU A 65 40.23 14.28 -4.90
CA LEU A 65 41.03 14.01 -6.09
C LEU A 65 41.38 15.31 -6.81
N LYS A 66 40.48 16.22 -6.92
CA LYS A 66 40.75 17.52 -7.52
C LYS A 66 41.76 18.32 -6.73
N ALA A 67 41.68 18.26 -5.41
CA ALA A 67 42.67 18.94 -4.54
C ALA A 67 44.08 18.35 -4.72
N MET A 68 44.19 17.07 -4.97
CA MET A 68 45.47 16.39 -5.19
C MET A 68 46.09 16.74 -6.55
N GLU A 69 45.27 17.05 -7.54
CA GLU A 69 45.73 17.40 -8.87
C GLU A 69 46.32 18.82 -8.94
N SER A 70 45.87 19.68 -8.06
CA SER A 70 46.37 21.04 -8.00
C SER A 70 47.69 21.18 -7.16
#